data_1f0ce5afd198f98a951c9af8f310a4a2
#
_entry.id   1f0ce5afd198f98a951c9af8f310a4a2
#
_cell.length_a   1.000
_cell.length_b   1.000
_cell.length_c   1.000
_cell.angle_alpha   90.00
_cell.angle_beta   90.00
_cell.angle_gamma   90.00
#
_symmetry.space_group_name_H-M   'P 1'
#
loop_
_entity.id
_entity.type
_entity.pdbx_description
1 polymer ?
#
loop_
_entity_poly.entity_id
_entity_poly.type
_entity_poly.pdbx_seq_one_letter_code
_entity_poly.pdbx_strand_id
1 'polypeptide(L)'
;MAIKVGINGFGRIGRMVFRAAIMDFPEIEVVAINDLLEPDYLAYMLRYDSVHGNFKGDVSVSGNNLVVNGKKIRLTAERDPANLKWNEAGADIVIECTGFFLTKETCQAHITAGAKKVVQSAPCKDDTPMFVYGVNHTSYKGENIVSAASCTTNCLAPVAKVLNDTWGIKRGLMTTVHAATATQKTVDGPSAKDWRGGRGILENIIPSSTGAAKAVGVVIPELNKKLTGMAFRVPTSDVSVVDLTVELNKPASYDEICAAMKAASEGAMKGVLGYTSDDVVSTDFRGHTCSSIFDAKAGIALDPTFVKVVSWYDNEYGYTCNLMRFVKHIAK
;
A
#
# COMPACT_ATOMS: atom_id res chain seq x y z
N MET A 1 -0.48 11.65 23.26
CA MET A 1 0.98 11.53 22.98
C MET A 1 1.13 11.20 21.50
N ALA A 2 2.16 11.70 20.82
CA ALA A 2 2.43 11.36 19.43
C ALA A 2 2.84 9.88 19.31
N ILE A 3 2.41 9.26 18.21
CA ILE A 3 2.81 7.89 17.86
C ILE A 3 4.19 8.00 17.20
N LYS A 4 5.23 7.53 17.88
CA LYS A 4 6.61 7.61 17.39
C LYS A 4 6.97 6.43 16.52
N VAL A 5 7.37 6.70 15.26
CA VAL A 5 7.70 5.67 14.31
C VAL A 5 9.13 5.78 13.79
N GLY A 6 9.74 4.63 13.53
CA GLY A 6 10.95 4.48 12.74
C GLY A 6 10.62 3.97 11.34
N ILE A 7 11.39 4.39 10.34
CA ILE A 7 11.28 3.90 8.96
C ILE A 7 12.56 3.14 8.61
N ASN A 8 12.43 1.89 8.20
CA ASN A 8 13.53 1.12 7.64
C ASN A 8 13.39 1.05 6.12
N GLY A 9 14.30 1.70 5.38
CA GLY A 9 14.24 1.89 3.94
C GLY A 9 13.53 3.18 3.52
N PHE A 10 14.28 4.11 2.95
CA PHE A 10 13.77 5.42 2.51
C PHE A 10 13.61 5.48 0.98
N GLY A 11 13.21 4.34 0.38
CA GLY A 11 12.80 4.21 -1.01
C GLY A 11 11.46 4.91 -1.30
N ARG A 12 10.75 4.50 -2.36
CA ARG A 12 9.46 5.12 -2.72
C ARG A 12 8.49 5.13 -1.54
N ILE A 13 8.19 3.96 -0.98
CA ILE A 13 7.18 3.84 0.10
C ILE A 13 7.66 4.51 1.39
N GLY A 14 8.91 4.36 1.80
CA GLY A 14 9.43 5.03 3.00
C GLY A 14 9.33 6.55 2.92
N ARG A 15 9.60 7.14 1.75
CA ARG A 15 9.40 8.59 1.55
C ARG A 15 7.92 8.99 1.55
N MET A 16 7.03 8.16 0.99
CA MET A 16 5.58 8.44 1.06
C MET A 16 5.06 8.31 2.50
N VAL A 17 5.53 7.34 3.28
CA VAL A 17 5.24 7.25 4.73
C VAL A 17 5.65 8.53 5.44
N PHE A 18 6.84 9.04 5.15
CA PHE A 18 7.32 10.30 5.74
C PHE A 18 6.46 11.50 5.33
N ARG A 19 6.16 11.63 4.02
CA ARG A 19 5.32 12.71 3.50
C ARG A 19 3.91 12.66 4.08
N ALA A 20 3.30 11.48 4.14
CA ALA A 20 1.98 11.29 4.72
C ALA A 20 1.95 11.63 6.22
N ALA A 21 2.98 11.27 6.98
CA ALA A 21 3.08 11.64 8.40
C ALA A 21 3.07 13.17 8.59
N ILE A 22 3.74 13.91 7.72
CA ILE A 22 3.78 15.38 7.83
C ILE A 22 2.48 16.04 7.34
N MET A 23 1.85 15.50 6.28
CA MET A 23 0.75 16.16 5.58
C MET A 23 -0.63 15.74 6.11
N ASP A 24 -0.83 14.45 6.38
CA ASP A 24 -2.17 13.88 6.64
C ASP A 24 -2.30 13.19 8.00
N PHE A 25 -1.18 12.86 8.66
CA PHE A 25 -1.19 12.12 9.94
C PHE A 25 -0.34 12.83 11.00
N PRO A 26 -0.71 14.06 11.43
CA PRO A 26 0.11 14.86 12.37
C PRO A 26 0.26 14.22 13.74
N GLU A 27 -0.54 13.22 14.09
CA GLU A 27 -0.40 12.41 15.30
C GLU A 27 0.72 11.37 15.22
N ILE A 28 1.29 11.11 14.02
CA ILE A 28 2.41 10.20 13.82
C ILE A 28 3.68 11.01 13.61
N GLU A 29 4.67 10.76 14.45
CA GLU A 29 5.97 11.41 14.41
C GLU A 29 7.06 10.45 13.96
N VAL A 30 7.71 10.74 12.84
CA VAL A 30 8.88 9.99 12.40
C VAL A 30 10.09 10.49 13.18
N VAL A 31 10.69 9.62 13.99
CA VAL A 31 11.83 9.96 14.86
C VAL A 31 13.17 9.41 14.36
N ALA A 32 13.15 8.39 13.52
CA ALA A 32 14.35 7.82 12.93
C ALA A 32 14.08 7.20 11.56
N ILE A 33 15.09 7.24 10.71
CA ILE A 33 15.09 6.62 9.37
C ILE A 33 16.41 5.85 9.21
N ASN A 34 16.33 4.63 8.71
CA ASN A 34 17.49 3.86 8.27
C ASN A 34 17.47 3.71 6.76
N ASP A 35 18.55 4.07 6.11
CA ASP A 35 18.81 3.80 4.70
C ASP A 35 20.34 3.80 4.47
N LEU A 36 20.80 3.06 3.45
CA LEU A 36 22.24 2.89 3.20
C LEU A 36 22.86 4.05 2.40
N LEU A 37 22.06 5.03 2.02
CA LEU A 37 22.49 6.20 1.25
C LEU A 37 22.91 7.35 2.17
N GLU A 38 23.73 8.25 1.63
CA GLU A 38 24.24 9.41 2.35
C GLU A 38 23.13 10.39 2.74
N PRO A 39 23.22 11.05 3.92
CA PRO A 39 22.20 11.99 4.41
C PRO A 39 21.78 13.06 3.42
N ASP A 40 22.73 13.69 2.73
CA ASP A 40 22.46 14.74 1.74
C ASP A 40 21.64 14.21 0.55
N TYR A 41 21.90 12.97 0.13
CA TYR A 41 21.12 12.34 -0.93
C TYR A 41 19.71 11.97 -0.47
N LEU A 42 19.54 11.51 0.77
CA LEU A 42 18.21 11.28 1.35
C LEU A 42 17.40 12.58 1.43
N ALA A 43 18.04 13.69 1.83
CA ALA A 43 17.42 15.01 1.83
C ALA A 43 17.03 15.47 0.42
N TYR A 44 17.90 15.24 -0.57
CA TYR A 44 17.62 15.52 -1.99
C TYR A 44 16.39 14.74 -2.47
N MET A 45 16.35 13.42 -2.23
CA MET A 45 15.24 12.58 -2.66
C MET A 45 13.92 12.90 -1.95
N LEU A 46 13.96 13.44 -0.72
CA LEU A 46 12.75 13.92 -0.06
C LEU A 46 12.24 15.21 -0.69
N ARG A 47 13.15 16.15 -1.03
CA ARG A 47 12.78 17.45 -1.63
C ARG A 47 12.13 17.27 -2.99
N TYR A 48 12.70 16.43 -3.84
CA TYR A 48 12.33 16.30 -5.24
C TYR A 48 11.74 14.95 -5.55
N ASP A 49 10.56 14.95 -6.14
CA ASP A 49 9.89 13.72 -6.57
C ASP A 49 9.18 13.95 -7.90
N SER A 50 9.47 13.10 -8.87
CA SER A 50 8.92 13.24 -10.23
C SER A 50 7.42 12.92 -10.31
N VAL A 51 6.90 12.18 -9.35
CA VAL A 51 5.49 11.74 -9.30
C VAL A 51 4.66 12.69 -8.43
N HIS A 52 5.10 12.90 -7.19
CA HIS A 52 4.34 13.66 -6.19
C HIS A 52 4.82 15.11 -6.02
N GLY A 53 5.75 15.54 -6.88
CA GLY A 53 6.26 16.91 -6.86
C GLY A 53 7.16 17.24 -5.66
N ASN A 54 7.57 18.49 -5.58
CA ASN A 54 8.46 18.96 -4.53
C ASN A 54 7.80 18.87 -3.15
N PHE A 55 8.58 18.47 -2.15
CA PHE A 55 8.13 18.44 -0.77
C PHE A 55 7.82 19.86 -0.29
N LYS A 56 6.66 20.05 0.31
CA LYS A 56 6.23 21.35 0.84
C LYS A 56 6.72 21.50 2.28
N GLY A 57 7.94 21.95 2.45
CA GLY A 57 8.55 22.18 3.75
C GLY A 57 10.07 22.32 3.64
N ASP A 58 10.69 22.78 4.74
CA ASP A 58 12.13 22.95 4.82
C ASP A 58 12.80 21.59 5.07
N VAL A 59 13.82 21.26 4.28
CA VAL A 59 14.60 20.04 4.41
C VAL A 59 16.08 20.40 4.41
N SER A 60 16.80 19.98 5.45
CA SER A 60 18.25 20.15 5.56
C SER A 60 18.88 18.95 6.26
N VAL A 61 20.20 18.93 6.32
CA VAL A 61 20.98 17.91 7.04
C VAL A 61 21.82 18.58 8.12
N SER A 62 21.90 17.97 9.29
CA SER A 62 22.76 18.41 10.40
C SER A 62 23.44 17.19 11.04
N GLY A 63 24.69 16.95 10.68
CA GLY A 63 25.39 15.71 11.04
C GLY A 63 24.62 14.50 10.53
N ASN A 64 24.41 13.50 11.36
CA ASN A 64 23.64 12.31 11.03
C ASN A 64 22.12 12.48 11.27
N ASN A 65 21.58 13.68 11.02
CA ASN A 65 20.15 13.93 11.16
C ASN A 65 19.60 14.59 9.91
N LEU A 66 18.47 14.10 9.45
CA LEU A 66 17.60 14.86 8.57
C LEU A 66 16.84 15.88 9.42
N VAL A 67 16.82 17.14 8.98
CA VAL A 67 16.08 18.20 9.65
C VAL A 67 14.94 18.63 8.74
N VAL A 68 13.70 18.42 9.17
CA VAL A 68 12.51 18.76 8.41
C VAL A 68 11.61 19.65 9.25
N ASN A 69 11.30 20.84 8.72
CA ASN A 69 10.51 21.87 9.43
C ASN A 69 11.06 22.14 10.86
N GLY A 70 12.40 22.17 10.99
CA GLY A 70 13.09 22.39 12.26
C GLY A 70 13.18 21.17 13.19
N LYS A 71 12.52 20.05 12.88
CA LYS A 71 12.60 18.81 13.67
C LYS A 71 13.74 17.92 13.18
N LYS A 72 14.53 17.41 14.13
CA LYS A 72 15.62 16.46 13.86
C LYS A 72 15.11 15.03 13.84
N ILE A 73 15.44 14.29 12.80
CA ILE A 73 15.13 12.87 12.58
C ILE A 73 16.48 12.14 12.50
N ARG A 74 16.70 11.16 13.37
CA ARG A 74 17.95 10.39 13.38
C ARG A 74 18.10 9.59 12.08
N LEU A 75 19.26 9.68 11.42
CA LEU A 75 19.62 8.84 10.29
C LEU A 75 20.62 7.77 10.71
N THR A 76 20.44 6.58 10.18
CA THR A 76 21.38 5.46 10.32
C THR A 76 21.59 4.79 8.96
N ALA A 77 22.73 4.10 8.78
CA ALA A 77 23.07 3.37 7.56
C ALA A 77 23.48 1.92 7.89
N GLU A 78 22.57 1.23 8.60
CA GLU A 78 22.80 -0.13 9.09
C GLU A 78 22.13 -1.17 8.18
N ARG A 79 22.92 -2.20 7.81
CA ARG A 79 22.39 -3.33 7.02
C ARG A 79 21.65 -4.34 7.87
N ASP A 80 22.11 -4.56 9.11
CA ASP A 80 21.48 -5.46 10.05
C ASP A 80 20.52 -4.68 10.96
N PRO A 81 19.20 -4.92 10.87
CA PRO A 81 18.23 -4.22 11.68
C PRO A 81 18.42 -4.39 13.19
N ALA A 82 19.10 -5.44 13.65
CA ALA A 82 19.38 -5.66 15.07
C ALA A 82 20.25 -4.54 15.70
N ASN A 83 21.00 -3.81 14.89
CA ASN A 83 21.89 -2.73 15.33
C ASN A 83 21.25 -1.34 15.31
N LEU A 84 19.97 -1.24 14.93
CA LEU A 84 19.30 0.05 14.68
C LEU A 84 18.94 0.84 15.95
N LYS A 85 18.90 0.16 17.11
CA LYS A 85 18.65 0.79 18.40
C LYS A 85 17.44 1.76 18.40
N TRP A 86 16.29 1.23 17.98
CA TRP A 86 15.06 2.00 17.87
C TRP A 86 14.61 2.64 19.18
N ASN A 87 14.86 1.96 20.30
CA ASN A 87 14.57 2.47 21.63
C ASN A 87 15.35 3.77 21.96
N GLU A 88 16.61 3.91 21.51
CA GLU A 88 17.39 5.14 21.73
C GLU A 88 16.79 6.33 20.95
N ALA A 89 16.14 6.08 19.80
CA ALA A 89 15.40 7.09 19.05
C ALA A 89 13.98 7.31 19.58
N GLY A 90 13.52 6.45 20.48
CA GLY A 90 12.15 6.46 20.99
C GLY A 90 11.11 5.98 19.97
N ALA A 91 11.49 5.22 18.96
CA ALA A 91 10.57 4.66 17.98
C ALA A 91 9.87 3.42 18.58
N ASP A 92 8.57 3.51 18.80
CA ASP A 92 7.76 2.41 19.31
C ASP A 92 7.35 1.44 18.19
N ILE A 93 7.07 1.95 17.00
CA ILE A 93 6.62 1.17 15.83
C ILE A 93 7.62 1.39 14.70
N VAL A 94 8.07 0.32 14.07
CA VAL A 94 8.90 0.37 12.87
C VAL A 94 8.07 0.03 11.65
N ILE A 95 8.14 0.88 10.61
CA ILE A 95 7.57 0.62 9.30
C ILE A 95 8.70 0.09 8.41
N GLU A 96 8.60 -1.19 8.07
CA GLU A 96 9.57 -1.89 7.23
C GLU A 96 9.27 -1.64 5.75
N CYS A 97 10.08 -0.84 5.10
CA CYS A 97 9.90 -0.37 3.73
C CYS A 97 10.99 -0.81 2.75
N THR A 98 11.91 -1.70 3.17
CA THR A 98 13.01 -2.17 2.30
C THR A 98 12.54 -3.23 1.30
N GLY A 99 11.49 -3.99 1.62
CA GLY A 99 11.05 -5.16 0.87
C GLY A 99 11.94 -6.40 1.04
N PHE A 100 12.89 -6.38 1.97
CA PHE A 100 13.78 -7.52 2.27
C PHE A 100 13.32 -8.34 3.48
N PHE A 101 12.88 -7.68 4.54
CA PHE A 101 12.48 -8.31 5.80
C PHE A 101 10.97 -8.57 5.78
N LEU A 102 10.56 -9.71 5.19
CA LEU A 102 9.16 -10.02 4.90
C LEU A 102 8.65 -11.29 5.64
N THR A 103 9.35 -11.69 6.70
CA THR A 103 8.94 -12.81 7.57
C THR A 103 9.00 -12.38 9.04
N LYS A 104 8.29 -13.08 9.91
CA LYS A 104 8.39 -12.87 11.36
C LYS A 104 9.83 -12.98 11.84
N GLU A 105 10.54 -14.01 11.37
CA GLU A 105 11.93 -14.26 11.73
C GLU A 105 12.83 -13.07 11.39
N THR A 106 12.76 -12.59 10.15
CA THR A 106 13.61 -11.46 9.71
C THR A 106 13.22 -10.14 10.37
N CYS A 107 11.94 -9.91 10.66
CA CYS A 107 11.46 -8.73 11.37
C CYS A 107 11.78 -8.76 12.87
N GLN A 108 12.08 -9.93 13.45
CA GLN A 108 12.45 -10.03 14.87
C GLN A 108 13.69 -9.19 15.21
N ALA A 109 14.58 -8.95 14.25
CA ALA A 109 15.72 -8.07 14.42
C ALA A 109 15.34 -6.64 14.83
N HIS A 110 14.23 -6.11 14.33
CA HIS A 110 13.73 -4.79 14.75
C HIS A 110 13.21 -4.79 16.19
N ILE A 111 12.56 -5.89 16.61
CA ILE A 111 12.11 -6.05 18.01
C ILE A 111 13.35 -6.13 18.93
N THR A 112 14.37 -6.89 18.55
CA THR A 112 15.65 -6.98 19.26
C THR A 112 16.32 -5.59 19.37
N ALA A 113 16.22 -4.76 18.33
CA ALA A 113 16.71 -3.39 18.31
C ALA A 113 15.84 -2.40 19.13
N GLY A 114 14.80 -2.89 19.82
CA GLY A 114 14.01 -2.12 20.77
C GLY A 114 12.69 -1.54 20.24
N ALA A 115 12.25 -1.91 19.04
CA ALA A 115 10.90 -1.62 18.58
C ALA A 115 9.87 -2.47 19.32
N LYS A 116 8.69 -1.93 19.62
CA LYS A 116 7.59 -2.69 20.20
C LYS A 116 6.77 -3.43 19.14
N LYS A 117 6.67 -2.83 17.96
CA LYS A 117 5.89 -3.37 16.83
C LYS A 117 6.59 -3.13 15.50
N VAL A 118 6.36 -4.02 14.55
CA VAL A 118 6.84 -3.90 13.16
C VAL A 118 5.67 -4.04 12.20
N VAL A 119 5.55 -3.12 11.26
CA VAL A 119 4.58 -3.16 10.16
C VAL A 119 5.33 -3.30 8.84
N GLN A 120 5.20 -4.44 8.19
CA GLN A 120 5.73 -4.66 6.85
C GLN A 120 4.88 -3.89 5.83
N SER A 121 5.49 -3.03 5.02
CA SER A 121 4.83 -2.32 3.92
C SER A 121 4.72 -3.14 2.63
N ALA A 122 4.60 -4.45 2.77
CA ALA A 122 4.50 -5.41 1.67
C ALA A 122 3.80 -6.69 2.16
N PRO A 123 3.33 -7.55 1.25
CA PRO A 123 2.85 -8.88 1.63
C PRO A 123 3.96 -9.70 2.28
N CYS A 124 3.63 -10.39 3.36
CA CYS A 124 4.55 -11.33 4.02
C CYS A 124 4.83 -12.56 3.13
N LYS A 125 5.96 -13.23 3.42
CA LYS A 125 6.37 -14.48 2.76
C LYS A 125 6.13 -15.71 3.62
N ASP A 126 5.59 -15.52 4.81
CA ASP A 126 5.25 -16.55 5.80
C ASP A 126 3.82 -16.35 6.30
N ASP A 127 3.50 -16.87 7.47
CA ASP A 127 2.21 -16.76 8.15
C ASP A 127 2.05 -15.49 9.00
N THR A 128 2.85 -14.45 8.77
CA THR A 128 2.69 -13.14 9.44
C THR A 128 1.27 -12.62 9.23
N PRO A 129 0.55 -12.24 10.31
CA PRO A 129 -0.81 -11.71 10.18
C PRO A 129 -0.87 -10.50 9.26
N MET A 130 -1.81 -10.54 8.32
CA MET A 130 -1.97 -9.53 7.28
C MET A 130 -3.26 -8.75 7.48
N PHE A 131 -3.17 -7.43 7.43
CA PHE A 131 -4.29 -6.55 7.66
C PHE A 131 -4.45 -5.52 6.54
N VAL A 132 -5.70 -5.26 6.18
CA VAL A 132 -6.12 -4.13 5.37
C VAL A 132 -7.05 -3.26 6.22
N TYR A 133 -6.63 -2.03 6.49
CA TYR A 133 -7.46 -1.12 7.27
C TYR A 133 -8.79 -0.85 6.54
N GLY A 134 -9.88 -0.84 7.27
CA GLY A 134 -11.24 -0.76 6.72
C GLY A 134 -11.84 -2.11 6.34
N VAL A 135 -11.05 -3.21 6.31
CA VAL A 135 -11.53 -4.55 5.93
C VAL A 135 -11.48 -5.51 7.12
N ASN A 136 -10.28 -5.81 7.63
CA ASN A 136 -10.09 -6.76 8.74
C ASN A 136 -9.25 -6.21 9.90
N HIS A 137 -8.96 -4.92 9.94
CA HIS A 137 -8.12 -4.31 10.99
C HIS A 137 -8.66 -4.50 12.41
N THR A 138 -9.99 -4.67 12.55
CA THR A 138 -10.63 -4.95 13.86
C THR A 138 -10.35 -6.33 14.41
N SER A 139 -9.81 -7.23 13.59
CA SER A 139 -9.38 -8.57 14.03
C SER A 139 -7.96 -8.59 14.63
N TYR A 140 -7.25 -7.45 14.64
CA TYR A 140 -5.95 -7.30 15.29
C TYR A 140 -6.04 -7.58 16.78
N LYS A 141 -5.15 -8.43 17.32
CA LYS A 141 -5.17 -8.92 18.70
C LYS A 141 -3.93 -8.52 19.50
N GLY A 142 -3.09 -7.61 18.97
CA GLY A 142 -1.88 -7.17 19.65
C GLY A 142 -0.59 -7.81 19.12
N GLU A 143 -0.60 -8.39 17.95
CA GLU A 143 0.58 -8.98 17.30
C GLU A 143 1.70 -7.94 17.11
N ASN A 144 2.93 -8.32 17.43
CA ASN A 144 4.07 -7.39 17.37
C ASN A 144 4.63 -7.24 15.95
N ILE A 145 4.44 -8.22 15.08
CA ILE A 145 4.91 -8.18 13.70
C ILE A 145 3.71 -8.49 12.80
N VAL A 146 3.39 -7.55 11.91
CA VAL A 146 2.22 -7.60 11.03
C VAL A 146 2.56 -7.10 9.63
N SER A 147 1.75 -7.50 8.64
CA SER A 147 1.84 -7.01 7.27
C SER A 147 0.64 -6.12 6.93
N ALA A 148 0.89 -4.99 6.27
CA ALA A 148 -0.16 -4.12 5.70
C ALA A 148 -0.58 -4.54 4.28
N ALA A 149 -0.23 -5.75 3.84
CA ALA A 149 -0.50 -6.27 2.50
C ALA A 149 0.15 -5.44 1.36
N SER A 150 -0.28 -5.68 0.12
CA SER A 150 0.15 -4.91 -1.06
C SER A 150 -0.80 -3.74 -1.35
N CYS A 151 -0.34 -2.80 -2.18
CA CYS A 151 -1.18 -1.72 -2.70
C CYS A 151 -2.41 -2.26 -3.46
N THR A 152 -2.22 -3.27 -4.31
CA THR A 152 -3.31 -3.93 -5.05
C THR A 152 -4.29 -4.62 -4.12
N THR A 153 -3.82 -5.29 -3.05
CA THR A 153 -4.70 -5.91 -2.05
C THR A 153 -5.51 -4.84 -1.30
N ASN A 154 -4.89 -3.70 -1.00
CA ASN A 154 -5.56 -2.57 -0.34
C ASN A 154 -6.64 -1.91 -1.23
N CYS A 155 -6.49 -1.98 -2.55
CA CYS A 155 -7.53 -1.55 -3.48
C CYS A 155 -8.63 -2.59 -3.65
N LEU A 156 -8.26 -3.86 -3.86
CA LEU A 156 -9.19 -4.94 -4.19
C LEU A 156 -10.08 -5.32 -2.99
N ALA A 157 -9.51 -5.40 -1.78
CA ALA A 157 -10.21 -5.92 -0.61
C ALA A 157 -11.44 -5.09 -0.20
N PRO A 158 -11.44 -3.75 -0.20
CA PRO A 158 -12.64 -2.95 0.10
C PRO A 158 -13.81 -3.23 -0.85
N VAL A 159 -13.58 -3.22 -2.18
CA VAL A 159 -14.65 -3.50 -3.16
C VAL A 159 -15.10 -4.96 -3.10
N ALA A 160 -14.20 -5.90 -2.93
CA ALA A 160 -14.53 -7.31 -2.76
C ALA A 160 -15.36 -7.55 -1.49
N LYS A 161 -15.05 -6.83 -0.39
CA LYS A 161 -15.80 -6.92 0.86
C LYS A 161 -17.24 -6.44 0.68
N VAL A 162 -17.46 -5.28 0.06
CA VAL A 162 -18.82 -4.76 -0.18
C VAL A 162 -19.64 -5.74 -1.02
N LEU A 163 -19.06 -6.27 -2.11
CA LEU A 163 -19.75 -7.25 -2.95
C LEU A 163 -20.05 -8.56 -2.20
N ASN A 164 -19.07 -9.06 -1.44
CA ASN A 164 -19.22 -10.31 -0.72
C ASN A 164 -20.21 -10.21 0.43
N ASP A 165 -20.16 -9.14 1.21
CA ASP A 165 -21.04 -8.96 2.36
C ASP A 165 -22.51 -8.74 1.94
N THR A 166 -22.75 -8.18 0.76
CA THR A 166 -24.10 -7.85 0.28
C THR A 166 -24.72 -8.99 -0.55
N TRP A 167 -23.99 -9.49 -1.52
CA TRP A 167 -24.51 -10.49 -2.49
C TRP A 167 -23.81 -11.83 -2.42
N GLY A 168 -22.64 -11.90 -1.79
CA GLY A 168 -21.76 -13.07 -1.79
C GLY A 168 -21.06 -13.26 -3.14
N ILE A 169 -19.75 -13.42 -3.11
CA ILE A 169 -18.96 -13.76 -4.30
C ILE A 169 -18.85 -15.28 -4.41
N LYS A 170 -19.28 -15.83 -5.55
CA LYS A 170 -19.12 -17.25 -5.87
C LYS A 170 -17.71 -17.53 -6.36
N ARG A 171 -17.22 -16.72 -7.31
CA ARG A 171 -15.87 -16.76 -7.89
C ARG A 171 -15.57 -15.48 -8.65
N GLY A 172 -14.30 -15.21 -8.92
CA GLY A 172 -13.93 -14.05 -9.73
C GLY A 172 -12.48 -14.08 -10.21
N LEU A 173 -12.24 -13.28 -11.23
CA LEU A 173 -10.92 -13.01 -11.79
C LEU A 173 -10.61 -11.52 -11.66
N MET A 174 -9.41 -11.21 -11.22
CA MET A 174 -8.92 -9.85 -11.10
C MET A 174 -7.76 -9.62 -12.07
N THR A 175 -7.84 -8.53 -12.81
CA THR A 175 -6.68 -7.98 -13.53
C THR A 175 -6.34 -6.63 -12.93
N THR A 176 -5.08 -6.39 -12.59
CA THR A 176 -4.64 -5.03 -12.32
C THR A 176 -3.79 -4.52 -13.48
N VAL A 177 -4.19 -3.37 -14.04
CA VAL A 177 -3.31 -2.57 -14.92
C VAL A 177 -2.52 -1.66 -14.00
N HIS A 178 -1.24 -1.97 -13.83
CA HIS A 178 -0.42 -1.42 -12.75
C HIS A 178 0.69 -0.53 -13.29
N ALA A 179 0.85 0.62 -12.68
CA ALA A 179 1.94 1.53 -12.96
C ALA A 179 3.31 0.88 -12.77
N ALA A 180 4.32 1.42 -13.42
CA ALA A 180 5.71 0.99 -13.26
C ALA A 180 6.17 1.21 -11.81
N THR A 181 6.96 0.28 -11.30
CA THR A 181 7.59 0.38 -9.98
C THR A 181 9.11 0.22 -10.12
N ALA A 182 9.85 0.47 -9.05
CA ALA A 182 11.32 0.35 -9.06
C ALA A 182 11.86 -1.04 -9.47
N THR A 183 11.01 -2.06 -9.54
CA THR A 183 11.40 -3.40 -9.98
C THR A 183 11.37 -3.58 -11.50
N GLN A 184 10.67 -2.71 -12.24
CA GLN A 184 10.66 -2.72 -13.69
C GLN A 184 11.98 -2.20 -14.24
N LYS A 185 12.42 -2.78 -15.36
CA LYS A 185 13.62 -2.33 -16.08
C LYS A 185 13.28 -1.14 -16.98
N THR A 186 14.18 -0.16 -17.04
CA THR A 186 14.05 0.95 -18.00
C THR A 186 14.27 0.46 -19.43
N VAL A 187 15.30 -0.38 -19.61
CA VAL A 187 15.66 -1.05 -20.88
C VAL A 187 15.76 -2.56 -20.62
N ASP A 188 15.78 -3.36 -21.69
CA ASP A 188 15.93 -4.82 -21.59
C ASP A 188 17.16 -5.20 -20.76
N GLY A 189 16.98 -6.05 -19.76
CA GLY A 189 18.05 -6.50 -18.89
C GLY A 189 17.80 -7.90 -18.31
N PRO A 190 18.82 -8.53 -17.73
CA PRO A 190 18.70 -9.90 -17.25
C PRO A 190 17.66 -10.01 -16.12
N SER A 191 16.84 -11.08 -16.20
CA SER A 191 15.89 -11.46 -15.16
C SER A 191 15.79 -12.99 -15.14
N ALA A 192 16.37 -13.62 -14.13
CA ALA A 192 16.46 -15.08 -14.06
C ALA A 192 15.13 -15.79 -13.77
N LYS A 193 14.24 -15.15 -13.00
CA LYS A 193 12.97 -15.76 -12.53
C LYS A 193 11.75 -15.34 -13.35
N ASP A 194 11.74 -14.12 -13.83
CA ASP A 194 10.64 -13.54 -14.62
C ASP A 194 11.22 -12.88 -15.87
N TRP A 195 11.24 -13.61 -16.97
CA TRP A 195 11.81 -13.12 -18.23
C TRP A 195 11.06 -11.88 -18.75
N ARG A 196 9.75 -11.85 -18.62
CA ARG A 196 8.94 -10.68 -19.00
C ARG A 196 9.28 -9.44 -18.17
N GLY A 197 9.53 -9.62 -16.87
CA GLY A 197 9.98 -8.55 -15.96
C GLY A 197 11.40 -8.03 -16.28
N GLY A 198 12.17 -8.72 -17.14
CA GLY A 198 13.46 -8.26 -17.67
C GLY A 198 13.32 -7.29 -18.85
N ARG A 199 12.10 -7.11 -19.43
CA ARG A 199 11.88 -6.22 -20.57
C ARG A 199 11.69 -4.77 -20.11
N GLY A 200 12.11 -3.84 -20.96
CA GLY A 200 11.98 -2.40 -20.72
C GLY A 200 10.51 -1.96 -20.64
N ILE A 201 10.17 -1.17 -19.63
CA ILE A 201 8.77 -0.78 -19.35
C ILE A 201 8.26 0.32 -20.28
N LEU A 202 9.15 1.16 -20.83
CA LEU A 202 8.75 2.41 -21.48
C LEU A 202 7.85 2.22 -22.73
N GLU A 203 7.98 1.08 -23.41
CA GLU A 203 7.25 0.79 -24.65
C GLU A 203 6.47 -0.54 -24.61
N ASN A 204 6.33 -1.12 -23.41
CA ASN A 204 5.73 -2.45 -23.28
C ASN A 204 4.53 -2.47 -22.33
N ILE A 205 3.57 -3.34 -22.65
CA ILE A 205 2.59 -3.87 -21.69
C ILE A 205 3.12 -5.22 -21.24
N ILE A 206 3.49 -5.35 -19.97
CA ILE A 206 4.19 -6.52 -19.45
C ILE A 206 3.27 -7.35 -18.56
N PRO A 207 2.80 -8.54 -19.01
CA PRO A 207 2.07 -9.47 -18.14
C PRO A 207 2.96 -9.93 -16.99
N SER A 208 2.42 -9.91 -15.78
CA SER A 208 3.14 -10.27 -14.55
C SER A 208 2.20 -11.04 -13.61
N SER A 209 2.77 -11.95 -12.84
CA SER A 209 2.03 -12.60 -11.77
C SER A 209 1.78 -11.63 -10.61
N THR A 210 0.68 -11.82 -9.88
CA THR A 210 0.39 -11.10 -8.64
C THR A 210 -0.22 -12.02 -7.59
N GLY A 211 0.22 -11.86 -6.35
CA GLY A 211 -0.39 -12.53 -5.18
C GLY A 211 -1.59 -11.79 -4.60
N ALA A 212 -1.93 -10.61 -5.11
CA ALA A 212 -2.92 -9.73 -4.48
C ALA A 212 -4.31 -10.35 -4.34
N ALA A 213 -4.80 -11.04 -5.36
CA ALA A 213 -6.11 -11.70 -5.30
C ALA A 213 -6.12 -12.87 -4.30
N LYS A 214 -5.01 -13.60 -4.16
CA LYS A 214 -4.87 -14.64 -3.14
C LYS A 214 -4.79 -14.03 -1.73
N ALA A 215 -4.11 -12.90 -1.58
CA ALA A 215 -4.00 -12.17 -0.32
C ALA A 215 -5.38 -11.66 0.16
N VAL A 216 -6.31 -11.35 -0.74
CA VAL A 216 -7.70 -11.04 -0.34
C VAL A 216 -8.35 -12.20 0.39
N GLY A 217 -8.09 -13.45 0.00
CA GLY A 217 -8.56 -14.63 0.73
C GLY A 217 -7.93 -14.83 2.12
N VAL A 218 -6.82 -14.14 2.42
CA VAL A 218 -6.23 -14.09 3.78
C VAL A 218 -6.95 -13.05 4.64
N VAL A 219 -7.24 -11.88 4.08
CA VAL A 219 -7.89 -10.77 4.82
C VAL A 219 -9.41 -10.89 4.88
N ILE A 220 -10.02 -11.64 3.94
CA ILE A 220 -11.44 -11.99 3.88
C ILE A 220 -11.52 -13.51 3.70
N PRO A 221 -11.54 -14.30 4.78
CA PRO A 221 -11.43 -15.78 4.70
C PRO A 221 -12.51 -16.45 3.84
N GLU A 222 -13.71 -15.86 3.74
CA GLU A 222 -14.82 -16.34 2.92
C GLU A 222 -14.50 -16.31 1.42
N LEU A 223 -13.51 -15.50 1.00
CA LEU A 223 -13.04 -15.39 -0.38
C LEU A 223 -11.82 -16.29 -0.68
N ASN A 224 -11.37 -17.07 0.29
CA ASN A 224 -10.24 -17.97 0.06
C ASN A 224 -10.55 -18.95 -1.08
N LYS A 225 -9.63 -19.06 -2.05
CA LYS A 225 -9.74 -19.86 -3.29
C LYS A 225 -10.88 -19.47 -4.23
N LYS A 226 -11.61 -18.37 -3.97
CA LYS A 226 -12.65 -17.86 -4.87
C LYS A 226 -12.13 -16.81 -5.85
N LEU A 227 -11.03 -16.14 -5.51
CA LEU A 227 -10.42 -15.10 -6.33
C LEU A 227 -9.00 -15.49 -6.74
N THR A 228 -8.66 -15.22 -8.00
CA THR A 228 -7.29 -15.23 -8.51
C THR A 228 -7.13 -14.10 -9.52
N GLY A 229 -5.90 -13.84 -9.97
CA GLY A 229 -5.70 -12.75 -10.91
C GLY A 229 -4.25 -12.60 -11.38
N MET A 230 -4.06 -11.60 -12.22
CA MET A 230 -2.78 -11.23 -12.82
C MET A 230 -2.62 -9.71 -12.89
N ALA A 231 -1.45 -9.26 -13.27
CA ALA A 231 -1.14 -7.86 -13.51
C ALA A 231 -0.66 -7.63 -14.95
N PHE A 232 -0.98 -6.47 -15.50
CA PHE A 232 -0.25 -5.87 -16.61
C PHE A 232 0.51 -4.65 -16.10
N ARG A 233 1.83 -4.65 -16.28
CA ARG A 233 2.65 -3.46 -16.02
C ARG A 233 2.66 -2.58 -17.26
N VAL A 234 2.39 -1.29 -17.07
CA VAL A 234 2.27 -0.29 -18.14
C VAL A 234 3.19 0.90 -17.88
N PRO A 235 3.57 1.68 -18.90
CA PRO A 235 4.49 2.82 -18.79
C PRO A 235 3.80 4.07 -18.20
N THR A 236 3.12 3.92 -17.07
CA THR A 236 2.61 5.01 -16.26
C THR A 236 3.44 5.13 -14.99
N SER A 237 3.64 6.35 -14.50
CA SER A 237 4.53 6.58 -13.36
C SER A 237 3.88 6.25 -12.02
N ASP A 238 2.56 6.35 -11.94
CA ASP A 238 1.76 6.13 -10.73
C ASP A 238 0.28 6.03 -11.10
N VAL A 239 -0.52 5.61 -10.15
CA VAL A 239 -1.94 5.26 -10.22
C VAL A 239 -2.20 4.04 -11.10
N SER A 240 -2.73 3.04 -10.46
CA SER A 240 -3.08 1.74 -11.02
C SER A 240 -4.60 1.53 -10.95
N VAL A 241 -5.09 0.52 -11.64
CA VAL A 241 -6.50 0.17 -11.63
C VAL A 241 -6.69 -1.33 -11.41
N VAL A 242 -7.68 -1.69 -10.61
CA VAL A 242 -8.21 -3.04 -10.45
C VAL A 242 -9.45 -3.19 -11.33
N ASP A 243 -9.43 -4.18 -12.20
CA ASP A 243 -10.57 -4.74 -12.94
C ASP A 243 -10.93 -6.06 -12.27
N LEU A 244 -12.09 -6.09 -11.59
CA LEU A 244 -12.59 -7.28 -10.90
C LEU A 244 -13.86 -7.78 -11.56
N THR A 245 -13.80 -8.93 -12.21
CA THR A 245 -14.97 -9.63 -12.75
C THR A 245 -15.38 -10.75 -11.80
N VAL A 246 -16.63 -10.75 -11.34
CA VAL A 246 -17.16 -11.72 -10.37
C VAL A 246 -18.50 -12.31 -10.80
N GLU A 247 -18.70 -13.56 -10.38
CA GLU A 247 -20.01 -14.22 -10.32
C GLU A 247 -20.54 -14.09 -8.90
N LEU A 248 -21.71 -13.46 -8.74
CA LEU A 248 -22.39 -13.27 -7.47
C LEU A 248 -23.30 -14.44 -7.13
N ASN A 249 -23.53 -14.68 -5.82
CA ASN A 249 -24.48 -15.69 -5.36
C ASN A 249 -25.95 -15.20 -5.44
N LYS A 250 -26.16 -13.89 -5.31
CA LYS A 250 -27.47 -13.26 -5.40
C LYS A 250 -27.47 -12.26 -6.55
N PRO A 251 -28.56 -12.12 -7.31
CA PRO A 251 -28.65 -11.13 -8.36
C PRO A 251 -28.58 -9.70 -7.79
N ALA A 252 -27.99 -8.80 -8.58
CA ALA A 252 -27.93 -7.37 -8.32
C ALA A 252 -27.98 -6.61 -9.66
N SER A 253 -28.68 -5.51 -9.71
CA SER A 253 -28.47 -4.52 -10.76
C SER A 253 -27.15 -3.78 -10.56
N TYR A 254 -26.57 -3.25 -11.64
CA TYR A 254 -25.35 -2.46 -11.50
C TYR A 254 -25.56 -1.19 -10.68
N ASP A 255 -26.75 -0.59 -10.74
CA ASP A 255 -27.13 0.58 -9.93
C ASP A 255 -27.17 0.26 -8.44
N GLU A 256 -27.65 -0.92 -8.04
CA GLU A 256 -27.59 -1.38 -6.64
C GLU A 256 -26.15 -1.55 -6.17
N ILE A 257 -25.26 -2.07 -7.03
CA ILE A 257 -23.84 -2.18 -6.73
C ILE A 257 -23.23 -0.79 -6.53
N CYS A 258 -23.49 0.17 -7.43
CA CYS A 258 -23.03 1.55 -7.30
C CYS A 258 -23.54 2.19 -6.02
N ALA A 259 -24.82 2.00 -5.67
CA ALA A 259 -25.39 2.53 -4.45
C ALA A 259 -24.74 1.95 -3.18
N ALA A 260 -24.47 0.63 -3.16
CA ALA A 260 -23.80 -0.02 -2.04
C ALA A 260 -22.35 0.46 -1.87
N MET A 261 -21.62 0.62 -2.98
CA MET A 261 -20.24 1.17 -2.97
C MET A 261 -20.21 2.59 -2.47
N LYS A 262 -21.17 3.44 -2.92
CA LYS A 262 -21.31 4.82 -2.44
C LYS A 262 -21.62 4.86 -0.95
N ALA A 263 -22.58 4.08 -0.49
CA ALA A 263 -22.94 4.01 0.93
C ALA A 263 -21.75 3.55 1.80
N ALA A 264 -20.96 2.58 1.33
CA ALA A 264 -19.76 2.12 2.04
C ALA A 264 -18.70 3.22 2.09
N SER A 265 -18.49 3.98 0.99
CA SER A 265 -17.50 5.05 0.91
C SER A 265 -17.83 6.25 1.80
N GLU A 266 -19.10 6.55 2.00
CA GLU A 266 -19.58 7.63 2.87
C GLU A 266 -19.72 7.17 4.35
N GLY A 267 -19.82 5.86 4.58
CA GLY A 267 -20.06 5.21 5.87
C GLY A 267 -18.85 4.45 6.42
N ALA A 268 -19.00 3.14 6.53
CA ALA A 268 -18.06 2.27 7.25
C ALA A 268 -16.64 2.24 6.67
N MET A 269 -16.47 2.56 5.38
CA MET A 269 -15.18 2.60 4.71
C MET A 269 -14.75 4.03 4.34
N LYS A 270 -15.30 5.04 5.01
CA LYS A 270 -14.94 6.44 4.77
C LYS A 270 -13.41 6.65 4.93
N GLY A 271 -12.79 7.25 3.91
CA GLY A 271 -11.35 7.49 3.85
C GLY A 271 -10.53 6.28 3.40
N VAL A 272 -11.13 5.10 3.24
CA VAL A 272 -10.51 3.89 2.68
C VAL A 272 -11.01 3.63 1.27
N LEU A 273 -12.34 3.57 1.11
CA LEU A 273 -13.02 3.48 -0.18
C LEU A 273 -13.50 4.87 -0.59
N GLY A 274 -13.08 5.33 -1.76
CA GLY A 274 -13.61 6.48 -2.46
C GLY A 274 -14.65 6.04 -3.49
N TYR A 275 -15.39 7.00 -4.05
CA TYR A 275 -16.40 6.79 -5.08
C TYR A 275 -16.34 7.93 -6.10
N THR A 276 -16.40 7.60 -7.37
CA THR A 276 -16.54 8.60 -8.44
C THR A 276 -17.63 8.18 -9.43
N SER A 277 -18.32 9.18 -9.99
CA SER A 277 -19.24 9.08 -11.12
C SER A 277 -18.83 10.01 -12.26
N ASP A 278 -17.63 10.56 -12.19
CA ASP A 278 -17.05 11.43 -13.23
C ASP A 278 -16.34 10.60 -14.30
N ASP A 279 -16.12 11.19 -15.47
CA ASP A 279 -15.34 10.59 -16.55
C ASP A 279 -13.85 10.88 -16.30
N VAL A 280 -13.19 9.99 -15.57
CA VAL A 280 -11.84 10.17 -15.03
C VAL A 280 -10.83 9.21 -15.64
N VAL A 281 -9.55 9.56 -15.49
CA VAL A 281 -8.41 8.74 -15.86
C VAL A 281 -7.41 8.65 -14.70
N SER A 282 -6.41 7.78 -14.82
CA SER A 282 -5.49 7.46 -13.72
C SER A 282 -4.83 8.69 -13.06
N THR A 283 -4.45 9.70 -13.85
CA THR A 283 -3.73 10.87 -13.31
C THR A 283 -4.57 11.75 -12.39
N ASP A 284 -5.91 11.66 -12.45
CA ASP A 284 -6.83 12.41 -11.59
C ASP A 284 -6.76 11.95 -10.13
N PHE A 285 -6.23 10.74 -9.89
CA PHE A 285 -6.11 10.15 -8.56
C PHE A 285 -4.71 10.21 -7.97
N ARG A 286 -3.76 10.88 -8.62
CA ARG A 286 -2.41 11.03 -8.07
C ARG A 286 -2.44 11.83 -6.76
N GLY A 287 -1.89 11.27 -5.70
CA GLY A 287 -1.92 11.83 -4.36
C GLY A 287 -3.25 11.65 -3.63
N HIS A 288 -4.19 10.87 -4.17
CA HIS A 288 -5.45 10.58 -3.48
C HIS A 288 -5.22 9.70 -2.26
N THR A 289 -5.83 10.04 -1.12
CA THR A 289 -5.57 9.39 0.17
C THR A 289 -6.35 8.08 0.41
N CYS A 290 -7.42 7.81 -0.37
CA CYS A 290 -8.10 6.52 -0.32
C CYS A 290 -7.27 5.44 -1.03
N SER A 291 -7.25 4.24 -0.47
CA SER A 291 -6.54 3.10 -1.06
C SER A 291 -7.31 2.40 -2.18
N SER A 292 -8.58 2.74 -2.37
CA SER A 292 -9.49 2.18 -3.38
C SER A 292 -10.49 3.25 -3.76
N ILE A 293 -10.67 3.54 -5.04
CA ILE A 293 -11.66 4.51 -5.52
C ILE A 293 -12.54 3.81 -6.56
N PHE A 294 -13.75 3.44 -6.16
CA PHE A 294 -14.71 2.78 -7.05
C PHE A 294 -15.17 3.74 -8.15
N ASP A 295 -15.10 3.28 -9.39
CA ASP A 295 -15.53 4.02 -10.56
C ASP A 295 -16.89 3.48 -11.04
N ALA A 296 -17.94 4.26 -10.79
CA ALA A 296 -19.31 3.86 -11.11
C ALA A 296 -19.60 3.79 -12.61
N LYS A 297 -18.82 4.52 -13.44
CA LYS A 297 -19.04 4.56 -14.89
C LYS A 297 -18.20 3.54 -15.67
N ALA A 298 -17.12 3.05 -15.08
CA ALA A 298 -16.20 2.14 -15.77
C ALA A 298 -16.60 0.66 -15.66
N GLY A 299 -17.50 0.29 -14.77
CA GLY A 299 -17.96 -1.09 -14.60
C GLY A 299 -19.12 -1.45 -15.54
N ILE A 300 -19.40 -2.73 -15.65
CA ILE A 300 -20.48 -3.29 -16.49
C ILE A 300 -21.07 -4.53 -15.85
N ALA A 301 -22.34 -4.80 -16.11
CA ALA A 301 -22.99 -6.08 -15.81
C ALA A 301 -23.37 -6.77 -17.13
N LEU A 302 -22.98 -8.04 -17.27
CA LEU A 302 -23.41 -8.88 -18.40
C LEU A 302 -24.83 -9.43 -18.12
N ASP A 303 -25.05 -9.82 -16.88
CA ASP A 303 -26.34 -10.23 -16.34
C ASP A 303 -26.38 -9.89 -14.84
N PRO A 304 -27.51 -10.07 -14.11
CA PRO A 304 -27.61 -9.70 -12.70
C PRO A 304 -26.65 -10.44 -11.75
N THR A 305 -25.99 -11.49 -12.20
CA THR A 305 -25.05 -12.27 -11.38
C THR A 305 -23.61 -12.22 -11.88
N PHE A 306 -23.35 -11.67 -13.06
CA PHE A 306 -22.01 -11.62 -13.64
C PHE A 306 -21.62 -10.18 -13.96
N VAL A 307 -20.77 -9.61 -13.12
CA VAL A 307 -20.46 -8.18 -13.12
C VAL A 307 -18.96 -7.92 -13.12
N LYS A 308 -18.59 -6.82 -13.73
CA LYS A 308 -17.25 -6.25 -13.69
C LYS A 308 -17.32 -4.92 -12.96
N VAL A 309 -16.46 -4.75 -11.95
CA VAL A 309 -16.27 -3.49 -11.25
C VAL A 309 -14.83 -2.99 -11.41
N VAL A 310 -14.68 -1.68 -11.43
CA VAL A 310 -13.39 -1.00 -11.62
C VAL A 310 -13.09 -0.14 -10.40
N SER A 311 -11.86 -0.20 -9.91
CA SER A 311 -11.41 0.65 -8.82
C SER A 311 -9.99 1.15 -9.06
N TRP A 312 -9.80 2.47 -8.95
CA TRP A 312 -8.52 3.15 -9.05
C TRP A 312 -7.79 3.16 -7.71
N TYR A 313 -6.47 3.26 -7.76
CA TYR A 313 -5.67 3.46 -6.55
C TYR A 313 -4.32 4.11 -6.86
N ASP A 314 -3.98 5.14 -6.10
CA ASP A 314 -2.61 5.59 -6.03
C ASP A 314 -1.79 4.51 -5.29
N ASN A 315 -0.98 3.77 -6.04
CA ASN A 315 -0.26 2.61 -5.53
C ASN A 315 0.90 2.98 -4.60
N GLU A 316 1.25 4.26 -4.51
CA GLU A 316 2.25 4.80 -3.59
C GLU A 316 1.58 5.54 -2.42
N TYR A 317 0.89 6.65 -2.68
CA TYR A 317 0.35 7.52 -1.63
C TYR A 317 -0.93 6.99 -0.99
N GLY A 318 -1.90 6.57 -1.78
CA GLY A 318 -3.17 6.01 -1.26
C GLY A 318 -2.94 4.74 -0.44
N TYR A 319 -2.06 3.87 -0.93
CA TYR A 319 -1.60 2.71 -0.17
C TYR A 319 -0.94 3.11 1.15
N THR A 320 -0.02 4.07 1.10
CA THR A 320 0.70 4.56 2.29
C THR A 320 -0.27 5.16 3.30
N CYS A 321 -1.23 5.95 2.88
CA CYS A 321 -2.25 6.50 3.77
C CYS A 321 -3.05 5.39 4.49
N ASN A 322 -3.36 4.29 3.80
CA ASN A 322 -4.07 3.18 4.44
C ASN A 322 -3.18 2.42 5.44
N LEU A 323 -1.90 2.24 5.12
CA LEU A 323 -0.90 1.72 6.04
C LEU A 323 -0.80 2.61 7.29
N MET A 324 -0.77 3.94 7.14
CA MET A 324 -0.70 4.89 8.26
C MET A 324 -1.95 4.85 9.14
N ARG A 325 -3.15 4.66 8.55
CA ARG A 325 -4.39 4.40 9.31
C ARG A 325 -4.27 3.13 10.14
N PHE A 326 -3.67 2.08 9.58
CA PHE A 326 -3.44 0.85 10.31
C PHE A 326 -2.40 1.03 11.43
N VAL A 327 -1.29 1.72 11.18
CA VAL A 327 -0.30 2.09 12.21
C VAL A 327 -0.97 2.84 13.37
N LYS A 328 -1.82 3.82 13.07
CA LYS A 328 -2.61 4.55 14.08
C LYS A 328 -3.57 3.65 14.87
N HIS A 329 -4.16 2.65 14.20
CA HIS A 329 -5.06 1.70 14.85
C HIS A 329 -4.34 0.81 15.86
N ILE A 330 -3.18 0.27 15.49
CA ILE A 330 -2.42 -0.65 16.34
C ILE A 330 -1.59 0.05 17.43
N ALA A 331 -1.42 1.37 17.34
CA ALA A 331 -0.71 2.17 18.34
C ALA A 331 -1.52 2.40 19.63
N LYS A 332 -2.80 2.08 19.60
CA LYS A 332 -3.70 2.15 20.78
C LYS A 332 -3.48 0.93 21.70
#